data_53a5be31f9ef340252731bc8f4bad285
#
_entry.id   53a5be31f9ef340252731bc8f4bad285
#
_cell.length_a   1.000
_cell.length_b   1.000
_cell.length_c   1.000
_cell.angle_alpha   90.00
_cell.angle_beta   90.00
_cell.angle_gamma   90.00
#
_symmetry.space_group_name_H-M   'P 1'
#
loop_
_entity.id
_entity.type
_entity.pdbx_description
1 polymer ?
#
loop_
_entity_poly.entity_id
_entity_poly.type
_entity_poly.pdbx_seq_one_letter_code
_entity_poly.pdbx_strand_id
1 'polypeptide(L)'
;MLSDAIGETAVEPYLGSLQFLDGIERWKTRGKARVSLDQLAALLHQECHNRGWIDPDDIVFIAKNYTYRTRKLTLRQDITEGVSFCLPLLNEEGRSASQKPSTALVNAVQAAYCSVVVSYPPALSKAEKTEQREKAEKEVNRILSQRKSGILINAALGNAHGYVDFLVFDESTLEAIRTWVKTDPHLEVLELQ
;
A
#
# COMPACT_ATOMS: atom_id res chain seq x y z
N MET A 1 20.24 4.99 -8.59
CA MET A 1 20.43 4.49 -9.99
C MET A 1 19.22 3.75 -10.52
N LEU A 2 18.72 2.69 -9.88
CA LEU A 2 17.54 1.98 -10.41
C LEU A 2 16.24 2.77 -10.21
N SER A 3 16.02 3.29 -9.02
CA SER A 3 14.90 4.18 -8.70
C SER A 3 14.88 5.46 -9.55
N ASP A 4 16.04 5.96 -9.95
CA ASP A 4 16.11 7.13 -10.84
C ASP A 4 15.66 6.81 -12.28
N ALA A 5 15.76 5.54 -12.69
CA ALA A 5 15.38 5.11 -14.04
C ALA A 5 13.90 4.74 -14.19
N ILE A 6 13.27 4.23 -13.13
CA ILE A 6 11.90 3.68 -13.18
C ILE A 6 10.99 4.18 -12.07
N GLY A 7 11.47 5.07 -11.19
CA GLY A 7 10.77 5.53 -10.01
C GLY A 7 10.86 4.57 -8.82
N GLU A 8 10.84 5.12 -7.60
CA GLU A 8 10.98 4.32 -6.37
C GLU A 8 9.82 3.31 -6.20
N THR A 9 8.63 3.70 -6.60
CA THR A 9 7.41 2.89 -6.47
C THR A 9 7.36 1.66 -7.35
N ALA A 10 8.15 1.62 -8.43
CA ALA A 10 8.17 0.51 -9.37
C ALA A 10 9.24 -0.55 -9.06
N VAL A 11 10.24 -0.22 -8.23
CA VAL A 11 11.39 -1.11 -8.02
C VAL A 11 10.97 -2.39 -7.31
N GLU A 12 10.24 -2.29 -6.21
CA GLU A 12 9.89 -3.46 -5.39
C GLU A 12 8.73 -4.29 -5.96
N PRO A 13 7.59 -3.70 -6.34
CA PRO A 13 6.44 -4.49 -6.77
C PRO A 13 6.57 -5.12 -8.15
N TYR A 14 7.37 -4.53 -9.05
CA TYR A 14 7.44 -4.98 -10.45
C TYR A 14 8.73 -5.71 -10.81
N LEU A 15 9.77 -5.57 -10.01
CA LEU A 15 11.09 -6.15 -10.25
C LEU A 15 11.43 -7.17 -9.16
N GLY A 16 11.41 -8.45 -9.48
CA GLY A 16 11.79 -9.51 -8.56
C GLY A 16 13.29 -9.44 -8.24
N SER A 17 14.14 -9.96 -9.11
CA SER A 17 15.59 -9.86 -8.97
C SER A 17 16.23 -9.24 -10.20
N LEU A 18 17.01 -8.20 -10.00
CA LEU A 18 17.84 -7.60 -11.03
C LEU A 18 19.30 -7.89 -10.77
N GLN A 19 19.99 -8.32 -11.81
CA GLN A 19 21.42 -8.54 -11.78
C GLN A 19 22.12 -7.51 -12.67
N PHE A 20 22.86 -6.59 -12.08
CA PHE A 20 23.71 -5.66 -12.81
C PHE A 20 24.94 -6.40 -13.30
N LEU A 21 25.20 -6.37 -14.60
CA LEU A 21 26.31 -7.03 -15.23
C LEU A 21 27.33 -5.99 -15.69
N ASP A 22 28.54 -6.11 -15.21
CA ASP A 22 29.67 -5.40 -15.81
C ASP A 22 30.15 -6.09 -17.11
N GLY A 23 31.14 -5.49 -17.76
CA GLY A 23 31.63 -5.99 -19.05
C GLY A 23 32.18 -7.42 -19.02
N ILE A 24 32.64 -7.91 -17.85
CA ILE A 24 33.26 -9.23 -17.69
C ILE A 24 32.23 -10.34 -17.52
N GLU A 25 31.08 -10.03 -16.92
CA GLU A 25 30.04 -11.03 -16.64
C GLU A 25 29.06 -11.26 -17.79
N ARG A 26 29.11 -10.44 -18.84
CA ARG A 26 28.20 -10.53 -20.01
C ARG A 26 28.20 -11.88 -20.70
N TRP A 27 29.32 -12.61 -20.70
CA TRP A 27 29.41 -13.92 -21.32
C TRP A 27 28.73 -15.02 -20.49
N LYS A 28 28.65 -14.89 -19.16
CA LYS A 28 28.02 -15.86 -18.26
C LYS A 28 26.51 -15.89 -18.41
N THR A 29 25.94 -14.85 -18.99
CA THR A 29 24.48 -14.69 -19.17
C THR A 29 24.05 -14.78 -20.63
N ARG A 30 24.88 -15.44 -21.46
CA ARG A 30 24.57 -15.62 -22.90
C ARG A 30 23.25 -16.38 -23.06
N GLY A 31 22.31 -15.81 -23.83
CA GLY A 31 20.98 -16.36 -24.03
C GLY A 31 19.90 -15.86 -23.05
N LYS A 32 20.25 -15.09 -22.02
CA LYS A 32 19.25 -14.40 -21.20
C LYS A 32 18.88 -13.06 -21.82
N ALA A 33 17.62 -12.66 -21.67
CA ALA A 33 17.19 -11.32 -22.05
C ALA A 33 17.98 -10.25 -21.28
N ARG A 34 18.40 -9.21 -21.98
CA ARG A 34 19.17 -8.10 -21.42
C ARG A 34 18.51 -6.81 -21.87
N VAL A 35 18.43 -5.87 -20.96
CA VAL A 35 17.88 -4.55 -21.19
C VAL A 35 18.89 -3.52 -20.71
N SER A 36 19.09 -2.45 -21.45
CA SER A 36 19.86 -1.31 -20.97
C SER A 36 19.04 -0.53 -19.95
N LEU A 37 19.70 0.17 -19.05
CA LEU A 37 19.04 0.90 -17.96
C LEU A 37 18.09 1.98 -18.49
N ASP A 38 18.44 2.64 -19.60
CA ASP A 38 17.64 3.64 -20.30
C ASP A 38 16.39 3.07 -20.98
N GLN A 39 16.38 1.77 -21.29
CA GLN A 39 15.25 1.07 -21.89
C GLN A 39 14.37 0.37 -20.84
N LEU A 40 14.82 0.26 -19.61
CA LEU A 40 14.13 -0.50 -18.56
C LEU A 40 12.76 0.07 -18.25
N ALA A 41 12.62 1.40 -18.17
CA ALA A 41 11.34 2.06 -17.92
C ALA A 41 10.33 1.73 -19.03
N ALA A 42 10.73 1.92 -20.31
CA ALA A 42 9.85 1.64 -21.44
C ALA A 42 9.42 0.17 -21.51
N LEU A 43 10.33 -0.75 -21.18
CA LEU A 43 10.00 -2.18 -21.11
C LEU A 43 9.01 -2.48 -19.98
N LEU A 44 9.18 -1.86 -18.82
CA LEU A 44 8.28 -2.05 -17.68
C LEU A 44 6.87 -1.54 -18.02
N HIS A 45 6.74 -0.35 -18.59
CA HIS A 45 5.45 0.19 -19.05
C HIS A 45 4.78 -0.74 -20.07
N GLN A 46 5.55 -1.25 -21.05
CA GLN A 46 5.02 -2.18 -22.02
C GLN A 46 4.55 -3.50 -21.39
N GLU A 47 5.30 -4.05 -20.44
CA GLU A 47 4.90 -5.27 -19.73
C GLU A 47 3.68 -5.04 -18.84
N CYS A 48 3.59 -3.90 -18.14
CA CYS A 48 2.40 -3.53 -17.39
C CYS A 48 1.17 -3.47 -18.29
N HIS A 49 1.27 -2.81 -19.45
CA HIS A 49 0.19 -2.75 -20.44
C HIS A 49 -0.21 -4.14 -20.96
N ASN A 50 0.77 -4.97 -21.34
CA ASN A 50 0.52 -6.31 -21.88
C ASN A 50 -0.15 -7.25 -20.87
N ARG A 51 0.13 -7.07 -19.59
CA ARG A 51 -0.43 -7.89 -18.49
C ARG A 51 -1.69 -7.30 -17.87
N GLY A 52 -2.10 -6.11 -18.28
CA GLY A 52 -3.18 -5.37 -17.66
C GLY A 52 -2.85 -4.94 -16.21
N TRP A 53 -1.56 -4.76 -15.91
CA TRP A 53 -1.10 -4.21 -14.65
C TRP A 53 -1.22 -2.69 -14.67
N ILE A 54 -1.29 -2.10 -13.48
CA ILE A 54 -1.26 -0.64 -13.36
C ILE A 54 0.14 -0.16 -13.69
N ASP A 55 0.21 0.87 -14.53
CA ASP A 55 1.47 1.51 -14.86
C ASP A 55 2.08 2.15 -13.60
N PRO A 56 3.39 1.98 -13.33
CA PRO A 56 4.04 2.62 -12.19
C PRO A 56 3.85 4.13 -12.11
N ASP A 57 3.80 4.80 -13.27
CA ASP A 57 3.58 6.26 -13.34
C ASP A 57 2.15 6.65 -12.97
N ASP A 58 1.18 5.73 -13.09
CA ASP A 58 -0.19 5.94 -12.64
C ASP A 58 -0.35 5.77 -11.13
N ILE A 59 0.63 5.19 -10.45
CA ILE A 59 0.67 5.10 -8.98
C ILE A 59 1.13 6.44 -8.41
N VAL A 60 0.30 7.44 -8.53
CA VAL A 60 0.61 8.78 -8.02
C VAL A 60 0.28 8.84 -6.54
N PHE A 61 1.30 9.05 -5.69
CA PHE A 61 1.12 9.31 -4.27
C PHE A 61 0.71 10.77 -4.06
N ILE A 62 -0.59 11.03 -4.18
CA ILE A 62 -1.18 12.32 -3.84
C ILE A 62 -2.10 12.11 -2.66
N ALA A 63 -1.84 12.82 -1.56
CA ALA A 63 -2.75 12.85 -0.43
C ALA A 63 -4.07 13.50 -0.84
N LYS A 64 -5.15 12.72 -0.87
CA LYS A 64 -6.50 13.20 -1.17
C LYS A 64 -7.42 12.97 0.02
N ASN A 65 -7.91 14.09 0.57
CA ASN A 65 -8.92 14.05 1.63
C ASN A 65 -10.29 13.67 1.06
N TYR A 66 -11.05 12.90 1.83
CA TYR A 66 -12.41 12.56 1.52
C TYR A 66 -13.29 12.56 2.78
N THR A 67 -14.60 12.78 2.61
CA THR A 67 -15.58 12.77 3.68
C THR A 67 -16.85 12.07 3.25
N TYR A 68 -17.46 11.30 4.17
CA TYR A 68 -18.73 10.62 3.94
C TYR A 68 -19.70 10.91 5.07
N ARG A 69 -21.00 10.85 4.75
CA ARG A 69 -22.06 10.89 5.74
C ARG A 69 -22.57 9.47 5.99
N THR A 70 -22.24 8.91 7.12
CA THR A 70 -22.77 7.63 7.56
C THR A 70 -23.10 7.66 9.05
N ARG A 71 -24.13 6.88 9.45
CA ARG A 71 -24.45 6.62 10.86
C ARG A 71 -24.20 5.17 11.23
N LYS A 72 -23.64 4.39 10.30
CA LYS A 72 -23.32 2.99 10.54
C LYS A 72 -22.18 2.88 11.56
N LEU A 73 -22.18 1.77 12.30
CA LEU A 73 -21.11 1.39 13.23
C LEU A 73 -20.41 0.11 12.79
N THR A 74 -20.88 -0.48 11.70
CA THR A 74 -20.31 -1.71 11.14
C THR A 74 -18.94 -1.43 10.55
N LEU A 75 -18.03 -2.33 10.81
CA LEU A 75 -16.65 -2.30 10.33
C LEU A 75 -16.56 -1.91 8.85
N ARG A 76 -15.73 -0.94 8.54
CA ARG A 76 -15.52 -0.33 7.20
C ARG A 76 -16.72 0.43 6.60
N GLN A 77 -17.94 0.26 7.12
CA GLN A 77 -19.10 1.03 6.69
C GLN A 77 -19.34 2.29 7.54
N ASP A 78 -18.61 2.41 8.63
CA ASP A 78 -18.66 3.53 9.57
C ASP A 78 -17.71 4.68 9.22
N ILE A 79 -16.91 4.55 8.16
CA ILE A 79 -15.91 5.55 7.75
C ILE A 79 -16.63 6.87 7.43
N THR A 80 -16.19 7.94 8.08
CA THR A 80 -16.73 9.30 7.90
C THR A 80 -15.77 10.23 7.17
N GLU A 81 -14.48 10.04 7.36
CA GLU A 81 -13.46 10.86 6.72
C GLU A 81 -12.12 10.11 6.63
N GLY A 82 -11.25 10.55 5.75
CA GLY A 82 -9.93 9.98 5.64
C GLY A 82 -9.04 10.70 4.63
N VAL A 83 -7.82 10.20 4.54
CA VAL A 83 -6.82 10.63 3.56
C VAL A 83 -6.37 9.40 2.79
N SER A 84 -6.52 9.40 1.48
CA SER A 84 -5.91 8.40 0.62
C SER A 84 -4.58 8.91 0.09
N PHE A 85 -3.57 8.07 0.16
CA PHE A 85 -2.22 8.36 -0.35
C PHE A 85 -1.97 7.74 -1.73
N CYS A 86 -2.89 6.93 -2.23
CA CYS A 86 -2.76 6.26 -3.53
C CYS A 86 -4.05 6.41 -4.34
N LEU A 87 -4.03 7.26 -5.37
CA LEU A 87 -5.20 7.56 -6.20
C LEU A 87 -5.80 6.35 -6.93
N PRO A 88 -5.01 5.41 -7.50
CA PRO A 88 -5.57 4.23 -8.15
C PRO A 88 -6.37 3.31 -7.24
N LEU A 89 -6.19 3.44 -5.92
CA LEU A 89 -6.95 2.70 -4.92
C LEU A 89 -8.27 3.38 -4.54
N LEU A 90 -8.42 4.66 -4.89
CA LEU A 90 -9.72 5.32 -4.93
C LEU A 90 -10.36 4.90 -6.25
N ASN A 91 -11.41 4.08 -6.19
CA ASN A 91 -12.10 3.69 -7.40
C ASN A 91 -12.55 4.91 -8.22
N GLU A 92 -12.73 4.73 -9.53
CA GLU A 92 -13.03 5.77 -10.52
C GLU A 92 -14.25 6.64 -10.17
N GLU A 93 -15.13 6.18 -9.29
CA GLU A 93 -16.34 6.89 -8.87
C GLU A 93 -16.16 7.72 -7.59
N GLY A 94 -14.94 7.84 -7.04
CA GLY A 94 -14.71 8.52 -5.76
C GLY A 94 -15.38 7.81 -4.58
N ARG A 95 -15.82 6.60 -4.77
CA ARG A 95 -16.37 5.75 -3.72
C ARG A 95 -15.23 5.22 -2.88
N SER A 96 -15.40 5.42 -1.69
CA SER A 96 -14.59 5.25 -0.53
C SER A 96 -13.64 4.05 -0.49
N ALA A 97 -12.53 4.29 0.18
CA ALA A 97 -11.70 3.29 0.84
C ALA A 97 -12.48 2.29 1.75
N SER A 98 -13.80 2.41 1.88
CA SER A 98 -14.67 1.41 2.50
C SER A 98 -14.89 0.19 1.61
N GLN A 99 -14.61 0.29 0.32
CA GLN A 99 -14.68 -0.81 -0.63
C GLN A 99 -13.27 -1.38 -0.88
N LYS A 100 -13.19 -2.67 -1.13
CA LYS A 100 -11.94 -3.35 -1.47
C LYS A 100 -11.27 -2.63 -2.63
N PRO A 101 -9.93 -2.47 -2.62
CA PRO A 101 -9.22 -1.99 -3.79
C PRO A 101 -9.52 -2.90 -4.98
N SER A 102 -9.34 -2.39 -6.18
CA SER A 102 -9.55 -3.26 -7.35
C SER A 102 -8.62 -4.47 -7.20
N THR A 103 -9.20 -5.66 -7.33
CA THR A 103 -8.45 -6.92 -7.28
C THR A 103 -7.30 -6.92 -8.29
N ALA A 104 -7.45 -6.14 -9.38
CA ALA A 104 -6.43 -5.94 -10.37
C ALA A 104 -5.16 -5.27 -9.81
N LEU A 105 -5.28 -4.23 -8.96
CA LEU A 105 -4.12 -3.59 -8.37
C LEU A 105 -3.39 -4.51 -7.40
N VAL A 106 -4.14 -5.17 -6.49
CA VAL A 106 -3.54 -6.08 -5.50
C VAL A 106 -2.82 -7.23 -6.19
N ASN A 107 -3.43 -7.82 -7.23
CA ASN A 107 -2.81 -8.89 -8.01
C ASN A 107 -1.60 -8.40 -8.82
N ALA A 108 -1.67 -7.17 -9.36
CA ALA A 108 -0.58 -6.61 -10.15
C ALA A 108 0.69 -6.42 -9.33
N VAL A 109 0.58 -5.99 -8.09
CA VAL A 109 1.73 -5.75 -7.20
C VAL A 109 2.10 -6.98 -6.34
N GLN A 110 1.39 -8.10 -6.48
CA GLN A 110 1.60 -9.31 -5.67
C GLN A 110 1.70 -9.03 -4.16
N ALA A 111 0.94 -8.06 -3.69
CA ALA A 111 0.95 -7.60 -2.32
C ALA A 111 -0.27 -8.10 -1.57
N ALA A 112 -0.17 -8.26 -0.27
CA ALA A 112 -1.33 -8.38 0.59
C ALA A 112 -1.88 -6.97 0.89
N TYR A 113 -3.19 -6.79 0.71
CA TYR A 113 -3.88 -5.59 1.13
C TYR A 113 -4.43 -5.78 2.54
N CYS A 114 -3.95 -4.98 3.46
CA CYS A 114 -4.26 -5.09 4.88
C CYS A 114 -4.72 -3.77 5.47
N SER A 115 -5.42 -3.86 6.59
CA SER A 115 -5.80 -2.70 7.41
C SER A 115 -5.47 -2.98 8.88
N VAL A 116 -4.82 -2.05 9.56
CA VAL A 116 -4.88 -1.99 11.02
C VAL A 116 -6.13 -1.23 11.41
N VAL A 117 -6.98 -1.88 12.18
CA VAL A 117 -8.20 -1.31 12.74
C VAL A 117 -7.96 -0.91 14.18
N VAL A 118 -8.35 0.31 14.50
CA VAL A 118 -8.33 0.87 15.86
C VAL A 118 -9.75 0.93 16.38
N SER A 119 -10.12 0.10 17.34
CA SER A 119 -11.45 0.09 17.95
C SER A 119 -11.58 1.19 19.00
N TYR A 120 -12.56 2.07 18.85
CA TYR A 120 -12.75 3.20 19.75
C TYR A 120 -13.78 2.92 20.85
N PRO A 121 -13.45 3.20 22.11
CA PRO A 121 -14.46 3.31 23.17
C PRO A 121 -15.53 4.36 22.81
N PRO A 122 -16.81 4.11 23.13
CA PRO A 122 -17.91 4.98 22.72
C PRO A 122 -17.81 6.44 23.16
N ALA A 123 -17.08 6.70 24.26
CA ALA A 123 -17.00 8.02 24.87
C ALA A 123 -15.89 8.92 24.29
N LEU A 124 -15.07 8.43 23.35
CA LEU A 124 -13.96 9.24 22.82
C LEU A 124 -14.45 10.38 21.93
N SER A 125 -13.87 11.54 22.15
CA SER A 125 -13.99 12.69 21.27
C SER A 125 -13.36 12.43 19.92
N LYS A 126 -13.73 13.22 18.90
CA LYS A 126 -13.11 13.13 17.58
C LYS A 126 -11.60 13.34 17.64
N ALA A 127 -11.11 14.27 18.46
CA ALA A 127 -9.69 14.55 18.61
C ALA A 127 -8.92 13.34 19.15
N GLU A 128 -9.44 12.68 20.18
CA GLU A 128 -8.83 11.48 20.76
C GLU A 128 -8.83 10.30 19.78
N LYS A 129 -9.91 10.12 19.01
CA LYS A 129 -9.98 9.12 17.93
C LYS A 129 -8.91 9.37 16.87
N THR A 130 -8.75 10.64 16.45
CA THR A 130 -7.73 11.05 15.50
C THR A 130 -6.33 10.73 16.03
N GLU A 131 -6.05 11.09 17.28
CA GLU A 131 -4.75 10.82 17.91
C GLU A 131 -4.42 9.33 17.96
N GLN A 132 -5.39 8.48 18.34
CA GLN A 132 -5.19 7.03 18.38
C GLN A 132 -4.91 6.46 16.98
N ARG A 133 -5.68 6.88 15.97
CA ARG A 133 -5.44 6.47 14.58
C ARG A 133 -4.06 6.93 14.08
N GLU A 134 -3.66 8.16 14.37
CA GLU A 134 -2.35 8.68 13.96
C GLU A 134 -1.18 7.96 14.64
N LYS A 135 -1.36 7.50 15.87
CA LYS A 135 -0.35 6.64 16.53
C LYS A 135 -0.21 5.32 15.78
N ALA A 136 -1.31 4.69 15.40
CA ALA A 136 -1.29 3.46 14.62
C ALA A 136 -0.68 3.69 13.23
N GLU A 137 -1.04 4.77 12.56
CA GLU A 137 -0.50 5.17 11.25
C GLU A 137 1.03 5.35 11.29
N LYS A 138 1.53 6.08 12.28
CA LYS A 138 2.97 6.31 12.48
C LYS A 138 3.73 5.00 12.70
N GLU A 139 3.16 4.08 13.47
CA GLU A 139 3.82 2.81 13.76
C GLU A 139 3.79 1.85 12.56
N VAL A 140 2.66 1.73 11.86
CA VAL A 140 2.59 0.97 10.62
C VAL A 140 3.60 1.51 9.61
N ASN A 141 3.60 2.82 9.37
CA ASN A 141 4.54 3.44 8.44
C ASN A 141 6.01 3.24 8.84
N ARG A 142 6.31 3.28 10.15
CA ARG A 142 7.65 2.98 10.67
C ARG A 142 8.08 1.55 10.33
N ILE A 143 7.19 0.56 10.55
CA ILE A 143 7.49 -0.86 10.27
C ILE A 143 7.71 -1.05 8.77
N LEU A 144 6.80 -0.55 7.93
CA LEU A 144 6.89 -0.66 6.48
C LEU A 144 8.19 -0.03 5.96
N SER A 145 8.52 1.19 6.41
CA SER A 145 9.71 1.93 5.98
C SER A 145 11.01 1.26 6.43
N GLN A 146 11.07 0.76 7.67
CA GLN A 146 12.26 0.07 8.17
C GLN A 146 12.55 -1.22 7.43
N ARG A 147 11.51 -1.93 7.01
CA ARG A 147 11.63 -3.19 6.27
C ARG A 147 11.68 -3.00 4.77
N LYS A 148 11.38 -1.80 4.28
CA LYS A 148 11.27 -1.46 2.86
C LYS A 148 10.36 -2.41 2.08
N SER A 149 9.30 -2.88 2.71
CA SER A 149 8.44 -3.93 2.16
C SER A 149 6.97 -3.63 2.37
N GLY A 150 6.53 -2.48 1.90
CA GLY A 150 5.14 -2.10 1.89
C GLY A 150 4.92 -0.59 1.79
N ILE A 151 3.67 -0.21 1.58
CA ILE A 151 3.27 1.16 1.33
C ILE A 151 1.98 1.47 2.10
N LEU A 152 1.97 2.60 2.81
CA LEU A 152 0.75 3.14 3.39
C LEU A 152 -0.12 3.74 2.28
N ILE A 153 -1.39 3.35 2.21
CA ILE A 153 -2.28 3.75 1.12
C ILE A 153 -3.49 4.57 1.56
N ASN A 154 -3.92 4.43 2.81
CA ASN A 154 -5.06 5.16 3.32
C ASN A 154 -5.04 5.24 4.84
N ALA A 155 -5.57 6.34 5.38
CA ALA A 155 -5.85 6.49 6.80
C ALA A 155 -7.24 7.10 6.99
N ALA A 156 -8.12 6.44 7.74
CA ALA A 156 -9.51 6.85 7.86
C ALA A 156 -10.01 6.86 9.29
N LEU A 157 -11.00 7.71 9.52
CA LEU A 157 -11.78 7.78 10.76
C LEU A 157 -13.21 7.32 10.49
N GLY A 158 -13.70 6.44 11.33
CA GLY A 158 -15.08 6.02 11.38
C GLY A 158 -15.78 6.43 12.67
N ASN A 159 -17.06 6.11 12.76
CA ASN A 159 -17.85 6.37 13.97
C ASN A 159 -17.36 5.53 15.16
N ALA A 160 -17.01 4.27 14.93
CA ALA A 160 -16.59 3.32 15.96
C ALA A 160 -15.13 2.84 15.79
N HIS A 161 -14.53 3.04 14.62
CA HIS A 161 -13.20 2.53 14.31
C HIS A 161 -12.34 3.55 13.57
N GLY A 162 -11.02 3.42 13.72
CA GLY A 162 -10.03 4.01 12.83
C GLY A 162 -9.41 2.96 11.93
N TYR A 163 -8.89 3.38 10.79
CA TYR A 163 -8.33 2.48 9.78
C TYR A 163 -7.01 3.02 9.28
N VAL A 164 -6.04 2.13 9.16
CA VAL A 164 -4.75 2.40 8.53
C VAL A 164 -4.52 1.30 7.49
N ASP A 165 -4.76 1.63 6.23
CA ASP A 165 -4.70 0.67 5.12
C ASP A 165 -3.31 0.71 4.47
N PHE A 166 -2.80 -0.45 4.15
CA PHE A 166 -1.46 -0.59 3.56
C PHE A 166 -1.37 -1.81 2.65
N LEU A 167 -0.44 -1.75 1.71
CA LEU A 167 0.05 -2.89 0.96
C LEU A 167 1.33 -3.40 1.63
N VAL A 168 1.48 -4.70 1.70
CA VAL A 168 2.70 -5.35 2.18
C VAL A 168 3.17 -6.41 1.19
N PHE A 169 4.48 -6.43 0.90
CA PHE A 169 5.06 -7.24 -0.17
C PHE A 169 5.66 -8.56 0.33
N ASP A 170 5.84 -8.72 1.65
CA ASP A 170 6.35 -9.94 2.25
C ASP A 170 5.67 -10.29 3.58
N GLU A 171 5.56 -11.60 3.83
CA GLU A 171 4.91 -12.13 5.03
C GLU A 171 5.64 -11.74 6.32
N SER A 172 6.96 -11.58 6.29
CA SER A 172 7.73 -11.25 7.50
C SER A 172 7.41 -9.84 8.01
N THR A 173 7.10 -8.93 7.10
CA THR A 173 6.66 -7.56 7.43
C THR A 173 5.24 -7.58 7.98
N LEU A 174 4.34 -8.38 7.39
CA LEU A 174 3.00 -8.56 7.90
C LEU A 174 3.00 -9.16 9.31
N GLU A 175 3.82 -10.17 9.57
CA GLU A 175 3.99 -10.77 10.90
C GLU A 175 4.55 -9.78 11.94
N ALA A 176 5.42 -8.85 11.53
CA ALA A 176 5.89 -7.79 12.43
C ALA A 176 4.74 -6.84 12.84
N ILE A 177 3.88 -6.48 11.89
CA ILE A 177 2.69 -5.67 12.17
C ILE A 177 1.71 -6.46 13.07
N ARG A 178 1.43 -7.73 12.77
CA ARG A 178 0.58 -8.59 13.61
C ARG A 178 1.12 -8.73 15.03
N THR A 179 2.45 -8.84 15.17
CA THR A 179 3.09 -8.94 16.48
C THR A 179 2.94 -7.64 17.28
N TRP A 180 3.12 -6.51 16.62
CA TRP A 180 2.90 -5.22 17.26
C TRP A 180 1.43 -5.03 17.67
N VAL A 181 0.48 -5.31 16.78
CA VAL A 181 -0.95 -5.18 17.06
C VAL A 181 -1.39 -6.00 18.29
N LYS A 182 -0.81 -7.17 18.51
CA LYS A 182 -1.10 -8.00 19.71
C LYS A 182 -0.72 -7.34 21.04
N THR A 183 0.06 -6.26 21.02
CA THR A 183 0.43 -5.52 22.24
C THR A 183 -0.67 -4.58 22.75
N ASP A 184 -1.69 -4.29 21.92
CA ASP A 184 -2.81 -3.42 22.26
C ASP A 184 -4.14 -4.11 21.92
N PRO A 185 -5.02 -4.39 22.90
CA PRO A 185 -6.29 -5.08 22.66
C PRO A 185 -7.30 -4.29 21.83
N HIS A 186 -7.06 -3.00 21.59
CA HIS A 186 -7.89 -2.15 20.73
C HIS A 186 -7.46 -2.19 19.25
N LEU A 187 -6.39 -2.90 18.94
CA LEU A 187 -5.88 -3.03 17.58
C LEU A 187 -6.13 -4.43 17.01
N GLU A 188 -6.45 -4.50 15.74
CA GLU A 188 -6.51 -5.75 14.98
C GLU A 188 -6.00 -5.56 13.54
N VAL A 189 -5.53 -6.64 12.92
CA VAL A 189 -5.16 -6.63 11.49
C VAL A 189 -6.25 -7.35 10.71
N LEU A 190 -6.78 -6.68 9.69
CA LEU A 190 -7.66 -7.27 8.69
C LEU A 190 -6.91 -7.46 7.38
N GLU A 191 -7.02 -8.63 6.79
CA GLU A 191 -6.66 -8.87 5.41
C GLU A 191 -7.89 -8.62 4.55
N LEU A 192 -7.75 -7.70 3.60
CA LEU A 192 -8.88 -7.17 2.82
C LEU A 192 -8.99 -7.81 1.43
N GLN A 193 -8.42 -8.99 1.26
CA GLN A 193 -8.49 -9.76 0.01
C GLN A 193 -9.89 -10.24 -0.35
#